data_dce465f7d671efe78e9e3117d3bd149c
#
_entry.id   dce465f7d671efe78e9e3117d3bd149c
#
_cell.length_a   1.000
_cell.length_b   1.000
_cell.length_c   1.000
_cell.angle_alpha   90.00
_cell.angle_beta   90.00
_cell.angle_gamma   90.00
#
_symmetry.space_group_name_H-M   'P 1'
#
loop_
_entity.id
_entity.type
_entity.pdbx_description
1 polymer ?
#
loop_
_entity_poly.entity_id
_entity_poly.type
_entity_poly.pdbx_seq_one_letter_code
_entity_poly.pdbx_strand_id
1 'polypeptide(L)'
;EHLAQVKAIKLVGEKIITFLAQLEDFQKKLWLKKKFVVGCDYCITLDRIPRTLYPEIIANDEQRKEWVRLFAIDEIKGDMMTEGYSEPLSEKFLEDNPFLVLDTKFFSTEFKHKLVGSMEKVDEECNGLLINSENFQALELLQEKYRETVKCVYIDPPYNTGSDNSFSYKDNYQHSSWASMMNDRSELMKNMMTGTSTFWVSTCLLYTSPSPR
;
A
#
# COMPACT_ATOMS: atom_id res chain seq x y z
N GLU A 1 37.37 10.78 -43.77
CA GLU A 1 36.25 9.82 -43.92
C GLU A 1 35.71 9.39 -42.55
N HIS A 2 36.53 8.88 -41.64
CA HIS A 2 36.11 8.44 -40.29
C HIS A 2 35.45 9.54 -39.45
N LEU A 3 35.94 10.80 -39.53
CA LEU A 3 35.37 11.92 -38.79
C LEU A 3 33.95 12.27 -39.28
N ALA A 4 33.66 12.12 -40.55
CA ALA A 4 32.34 12.33 -41.13
C ALA A 4 31.37 11.23 -40.69
N GLN A 5 31.80 9.99 -40.64
CA GLN A 5 31.03 8.86 -40.13
C GLN A 5 30.66 9.04 -38.64
N VAL A 6 31.63 9.43 -37.81
CA VAL A 6 31.37 9.69 -36.37
C VAL A 6 30.35 10.83 -36.17
N LYS A 7 30.48 11.92 -36.95
CA LYS A 7 29.49 13.02 -36.89
C LYS A 7 28.09 12.58 -37.32
N ALA A 8 28.00 11.75 -38.36
CA ALA A 8 26.71 11.22 -38.82
C ALA A 8 26.06 10.32 -37.76
N ILE A 9 26.82 9.41 -37.16
CA ILE A 9 26.34 8.53 -36.07
C ILE A 9 25.88 9.34 -34.88
N LYS A 10 26.65 10.35 -34.47
CA LYS A 10 26.25 11.25 -33.36
C LYS A 10 24.95 11.96 -33.68
N LEU A 11 24.80 12.54 -34.86
CA LEU A 11 23.60 13.27 -35.27
C LEU A 11 22.34 12.36 -35.28
N VAL A 12 22.48 11.15 -35.81
CA VAL A 12 21.39 10.16 -35.83
C VAL A 12 21.07 9.71 -34.42
N GLY A 13 22.10 9.43 -33.62
CA GLY A 13 21.93 9.04 -32.20
C GLY A 13 21.19 10.10 -31.38
N GLU A 14 21.56 11.36 -31.51
CA GLU A 14 20.88 12.48 -30.82
C GLU A 14 19.39 12.58 -31.21
N LYS A 15 19.06 12.40 -32.50
CA LYS A 15 17.67 12.40 -32.96
C LYS A 15 16.86 11.23 -32.40
N ILE A 16 17.46 10.04 -32.35
CA ILE A 16 16.80 8.86 -31.78
C ILE A 16 16.58 9.05 -30.29
N ILE A 17 17.55 9.53 -29.54
CA ILE A 17 17.46 9.80 -28.12
C ILE A 17 16.33 10.83 -27.85
N THR A 18 16.30 11.93 -28.61
CA THR A 18 15.27 12.96 -28.48
C THR A 18 13.87 12.39 -28.74
N PHE A 19 13.72 11.54 -29.75
CA PHE A 19 12.44 10.90 -30.06
C PHE A 19 12.00 9.94 -28.95
N LEU A 20 12.92 9.11 -28.44
CA LEU A 20 12.63 8.19 -27.34
C LEU A 20 12.25 8.95 -26.06
N ALA A 21 12.95 10.04 -25.74
CA ALA A 21 12.62 10.89 -24.61
C ALA A 21 11.20 11.48 -24.73
N GLN A 22 10.80 11.92 -25.93
CA GLN A 22 9.43 12.41 -26.16
C GLN A 22 8.37 11.33 -25.96
N LEU A 23 8.64 10.09 -26.39
CA LEU A 23 7.75 8.95 -26.15
C LEU A 23 7.62 8.64 -24.66
N GLU A 24 8.74 8.65 -23.93
CA GLU A 24 8.78 8.44 -22.50
C GLU A 24 7.98 9.53 -21.75
N ASP A 25 8.19 10.79 -22.08
CA ASP A 25 7.44 11.92 -21.54
C ASP A 25 5.92 11.80 -21.79
N PHE A 26 5.54 11.33 -22.97
CA PHE A 26 4.14 11.09 -23.29
C PHE A 26 3.55 9.97 -22.46
N GLN A 27 4.27 8.86 -22.34
CA GLN A 27 3.87 7.74 -21.48
C GLN A 27 3.78 8.17 -20.01
N LYS A 28 4.76 8.92 -19.52
CA LYS A 28 4.77 9.49 -18.17
C LYS A 28 3.52 10.35 -17.91
N LYS A 29 3.12 11.21 -18.84
CA LYS A 29 1.87 12.00 -18.76
C LYS A 29 0.61 11.13 -18.68
N LEU A 30 0.57 9.97 -19.32
CA LEU A 30 -0.53 9.04 -19.21
C LEU A 30 -0.58 8.37 -17.83
N TRP A 31 0.57 8.07 -17.23
CA TRP A 31 0.69 7.51 -15.89
C TRP A 31 0.34 8.52 -14.79
N LEU A 32 0.66 9.80 -15.01
CA LEU A 32 0.35 10.89 -14.08
C LEU A 32 -1.14 11.26 -14.05
N LYS A 33 -1.97 10.71 -14.94
CA LYS A 33 -3.42 10.91 -14.85
C LYS A 33 -3.94 10.35 -13.55
N LYS A 34 -4.62 11.20 -12.77
CA LYS A 34 -5.25 10.80 -11.50
C LYS A 34 -6.12 9.56 -11.72
N LYS A 35 -5.90 8.53 -10.92
CA LYS A 35 -6.74 7.33 -10.86
C LYS A 35 -7.79 7.54 -9.78
N PHE A 36 -8.98 7.01 -10.02
CA PHE A 36 -10.04 7.05 -9.00
C PHE A 36 -9.84 5.92 -8.00
N VAL A 37 -10.15 6.19 -6.75
CA VAL A 37 -10.30 5.16 -5.73
C VAL A 37 -11.56 4.35 -6.05
N VAL A 38 -11.41 3.03 -6.24
CA VAL A 38 -12.50 2.14 -6.62
C VAL A 38 -13.34 1.74 -5.40
N GLY A 39 -12.70 1.59 -4.26
CA GLY A 39 -13.35 1.24 -3.00
C GLY A 39 -12.49 1.67 -1.82
N CYS A 40 -13.14 1.93 -0.70
CA CYS A 40 -12.50 2.25 0.56
C CYS A 40 -13.19 1.45 1.66
N ASP A 41 -12.41 0.73 2.46
CA ASP A 41 -12.88 0.00 3.62
C ASP A 41 -12.08 0.41 4.86
N TYR A 42 -12.65 0.18 6.02
CA TYR A 42 -12.08 0.58 7.29
C TYR A 42 -11.92 -0.65 8.20
N CYS A 43 -10.76 -0.74 8.83
CA CYS A 43 -10.50 -1.68 9.91
C CYS A 43 -10.56 -0.92 11.23
N ILE A 44 -11.54 -1.24 12.07
CA ILE A 44 -11.86 -0.46 13.28
C ILE A 44 -11.98 -1.43 14.46
N THR A 45 -11.34 -1.11 15.57
CA THR A 45 -11.47 -1.88 16.82
C THR A 45 -12.83 -1.66 17.48
N LEU A 46 -13.36 -2.71 18.14
CA LEU A 46 -14.72 -2.68 18.70
C LEU A 46 -14.91 -1.62 19.78
N ASP A 47 -13.86 -1.24 20.51
CA ASP A 47 -13.89 -0.15 21.50
C ASP A 47 -14.30 1.21 20.94
N ARG A 48 -14.15 1.39 19.61
CA ARG A 48 -14.50 2.61 18.88
C ARG A 48 -15.87 2.54 18.21
N ILE A 49 -16.53 1.38 18.27
CA ILE A 49 -17.80 1.14 17.58
C ILE A 49 -18.96 1.32 18.56
N PRO A 50 -19.98 2.13 18.20
CA PRO A 50 -21.17 2.26 19.02
C PRO A 50 -21.86 0.92 19.25
N ARG A 51 -22.24 0.61 20.49
CA ARG A 51 -22.94 -0.63 20.86
C ARG A 51 -24.25 -0.85 20.08
N THR A 52 -24.87 0.22 19.61
CA THR A 52 -26.09 0.16 18.78
C THR A 52 -25.89 -0.62 17.47
N LEU A 53 -24.63 -0.79 17.02
CA LEU A 53 -24.27 -1.56 15.83
C LEU A 53 -23.91 -3.02 16.13
N TYR A 54 -23.77 -3.42 17.39
CA TYR A 54 -23.41 -4.79 17.79
C TYR A 54 -24.37 -5.87 17.28
N PRO A 55 -25.70 -5.66 17.25
CA PRO A 55 -26.61 -6.66 16.68
C PRO A 55 -26.32 -6.95 15.19
N GLU A 56 -25.97 -5.93 14.39
CA GLU A 56 -25.62 -6.11 12.99
C GLU A 56 -24.26 -6.83 12.84
N ILE A 57 -23.33 -6.59 13.76
CA ILE A 57 -22.00 -7.25 13.78
C ILE A 57 -22.14 -8.73 14.15
N ILE A 58 -22.93 -9.04 15.18
CA ILE A 58 -23.21 -10.42 15.65
C ILE A 58 -23.86 -11.26 14.54
N ALA A 59 -24.77 -10.65 13.79
CA ALA A 59 -25.45 -11.30 12.67
C ALA A 59 -24.56 -11.54 11.44
N ASN A 60 -23.34 -11.00 11.42
CA ASN A 60 -22.44 -11.11 10.27
C ASN A 60 -21.50 -12.31 10.39
N ASP A 61 -21.85 -13.42 9.74
CA ASP A 61 -21.08 -14.64 9.74
C ASP A 61 -19.71 -14.51 9.06
N GLU A 62 -19.57 -13.66 8.05
CA GLU A 62 -18.30 -13.49 7.33
C GLU A 62 -17.28 -12.78 8.22
N GLN A 63 -17.70 -11.76 8.98
CA GLN A 63 -16.84 -11.13 9.96
C GLN A 63 -16.44 -12.09 11.08
N ARG A 64 -17.38 -12.92 11.58
CA ARG A 64 -17.08 -13.93 12.59
C ARG A 64 -16.06 -14.95 12.08
N LYS A 65 -16.23 -15.49 10.88
CA LYS A 65 -15.27 -16.41 10.25
C LYS A 65 -13.90 -15.79 10.10
N GLU A 66 -13.83 -14.52 9.74
CA GLU A 66 -12.55 -13.80 9.62
C GLU A 66 -11.87 -13.67 10.98
N TRP A 67 -12.59 -13.41 12.04
CA TRP A 67 -12.05 -13.38 13.40
C TRP A 67 -11.57 -14.76 13.87
N VAL A 68 -12.29 -15.83 13.56
CA VAL A 68 -11.81 -17.21 13.81
C VAL A 68 -10.50 -17.45 13.05
N ARG A 69 -10.44 -17.09 11.77
CA ARG A 69 -9.25 -17.29 10.94
C ARG A 69 -8.03 -16.50 11.40
N LEU A 70 -8.21 -15.24 11.82
CA LEU A 70 -7.11 -14.33 12.15
C LEU A 70 -6.69 -14.38 13.61
N PHE A 71 -7.65 -14.58 14.52
CA PHE A 71 -7.45 -14.41 15.95
C PHE A 71 -7.83 -15.65 16.76
N ALA A 72 -8.26 -16.75 16.09
CA ALA A 72 -8.68 -18.00 16.74
C ALA A 72 -9.66 -17.74 17.89
N ILE A 73 -10.68 -16.88 17.66
CA ILE A 73 -11.63 -16.50 18.71
C ILE A 73 -12.45 -17.69 19.22
N ASP A 74 -12.61 -18.76 18.43
CA ASP A 74 -13.27 -20.01 18.77
C ASP A 74 -12.53 -20.80 19.86
N GLU A 75 -11.26 -20.50 20.13
CA GLU A 75 -10.48 -21.06 21.23
C GLU A 75 -10.65 -20.29 22.55
N ILE A 76 -11.31 -19.12 22.53
CA ILE A 76 -11.51 -18.29 23.73
C ILE A 76 -12.52 -18.99 24.64
N LYS A 77 -12.04 -19.42 25.81
CA LYS A 77 -12.87 -20.01 26.86
C LYS A 77 -13.31 -18.92 27.83
N GLY A 78 -14.61 -18.90 28.13
CA GLY A 78 -15.15 -18.02 29.16
C GLY A 78 -14.68 -18.43 30.56
N ASP A 79 -14.72 -17.47 31.47
CA ASP A 79 -14.51 -17.67 32.91
C ASP A 79 -15.67 -17.04 33.71
N MET A 80 -15.47 -16.84 35.02
CA MET A 80 -16.51 -16.23 35.87
C MET A 80 -16.80 -14.76 35.55
N MET A 81 -15.93 -14.07 34.80
CA MET A 81 -16.03 -12.64 34.51
C MET A 81 -16.16 -12.34 33.01
N THR A 82 -15.62 -13.20 32.16
CA THR A 82 -15.55 -13.03 30.70
C THR A 82 -16.35 -14.12 29.99
N GLU A 83 -17.00 -13.74 28.88
CA GLU A 83 -17.78 -14.69 28.10
C GLU A 83 -16.89 -15.39 27.06
N GLY A 84 -17.07 -16.70 26.92
CA GLY A 84 -16.39 -17.48 25.89
C GLY A 84 -17.07 -17.39 24.53
N TYR A 85 -16.41 -17.96 23.53
CA TYR A 85 -16.97 -18.04 22.17
C TYR A 85 -18.30 -18.79 22.15
N SER A 86 -19.24 -18.29 21.38
CA SER A 86 -20.55 -18.91 21.11
C SER A 86 -20.98 -18.66 19.66
N GLU A 87 -21.90 -19.49 19.17
CA GLU A 87 -22.55 -19.28 17.87
C GLU A 87 -24.07 -19.18 18.04
N PRO A 88 -24.65 -18.02 17.78
CA PRO A 88 -24.03 -16.72 17.45
C PRO A 88 -23.22 -16.15 18.61
N LEU A 89 -22.35 -15.17 18.31
CA LEU A 89 -21.63 -14.40 19.33
C LEU A 89 -22.64 -13.61 20.18
N SER A 90 -22.30 -13.34 21.44
CA SER A 90 -23.10 -12.48 22.30
C SER A 90 -22.57 -11.02 22.29
N GLU A 91 -23.41 -10.07 22.71
CA GLU A 91 -22.97 -8.68 22.89
C GLU A 91 -21.86 -8.58 23.94
N LYS A 92 -21.97 -9.38 25.01
CA LYS A 92 -20.98 -9.40 26.08
C LYS A 92 -19.63 -9.92 25.58
N PHE A 93 -19.60 -10.93 24.70
CA PHE A 93 -18.36 -11.37 24.07
C PHE A 93 -17.65 -10.23 23.32
N LEU A 94 -18.40 -9.38 22.59
CA LEU A 94 -17.83 -8.22 21.92
C LEU A 94 -17.31 -7.17 22.91
N GLU A 95 -18.03 -6.95 24.02
CA GLU A 95 -17.59 -6.03 25.09
C GLU A 95 -16.33 -6.51 25.80
N ASP A 96 -16.21 -7.82 26.03
CA ASP A 96 -15.05 -8.44 26.69
C ASP A 96 -13.81 -8.48 25.75
N ASN A 97 -14.02 -8.32 24.44
CA ASN A 97 -12.96 -8.34 23.43
C ASN A 97 -12.87 -7.02 22.60
N PRO A 98 -12.65 -5.87 23.26
CA PRO A 98 -12.75 -4.55 22.64
C PRO A 98 -11.72 -4.26 21.53
N PHE A 99 -10.65 -5.05 21.45
CA PHE A 99 -9.58 -4.88 20.46
C PHE A 99 -9.73 -5.79 19.23
N LEU A 100 -10.81 -6.56 19.14
CA LEU A 100 -11.13 -7.24 17.87
C LEU A 100 -11.37 -6.21 16.78
N VAL A 101 -10.82 -6.46 15.60
CA VAL A 101 -10.87 -5.55 14.47
C VAL A 101 -12.02 -5.93 13.56
N LEU A 102 -12.99 -5.04 13.42
CA LEU A 102 -14.04 -5.12 12.41
C LEU A 102 -13.49 -4.62 11.07
N ASP A 103 -13.75 -5.35 9.99
CA ASP A 103 -13.42 -4.93 8.62
C ASP A 103 -14.72 -4.63 7.85
N THR A 104 -14.90 -3.38 7.46
CA THR A 104 -16.14 -2.93 6.82
C THR A 104 -16.38 -3.55 5.45
N LYS A 105 -15.39 -4.21 4.85
CA LYS A 105 -15.58 -4.94 3.58
C LYS A 105 -16.61 -6.06 3.66
N PHE A 106 -16.85 -6.61 4.85
CA PHE A 106 -17.84 -7.67 5.08
C PHE A 106 -19.26 -7.14 5.30
N PHE A 107 -19.45 -5.81 5.33
CA PHE A 107 -20.72 -5.17 5.64
C PHE A 107 -21.29 -4.40 4.46
N SER A 108 -22.57 -4.12 4.54
CA SER A 108 -23.26 -3.28 3.55
C SER A 108 -22.74 -1.84 3.56
N THR A 109 -22.92 -1.15 2.44
CA THR A 109 -22.60 0.28 2.34
C THR A 109 -23.37 1.12 3.38
N GLU A 110 -24.60 0.72 3.70
CA GLU A 110 -25.43 1.39 4.71
C GLU A 110 -24.81 1.27 6.11
N PHE A 111 -24.40 0.07 6.51
CA PHE A 111 -23.68 -0.16 7.77
C PHE A 111 -22.39 0.68 7.83
N LYS A 112 -21.60 0.65 6.76
CA LYS A 112 -20.38 1.45 6.66
C LYS A 112 -20.65 2.94 6.87
N HIS A 113 -21.67 3.48 6.23
CA HIS A 113 -22.05 4.88 6.40
C HIS A 113 -22.51 5.20 7.83
N LYS A 114 -23.30 4.32 8.47
CA LYS A 114 -23.70 4.48 9.88
C LYS A 114 -22.48 4.51 10.79
N LEU A 115 -21.55 3.57 10.59
CA LEU A 115 -20.34 3.45 11.41
C LEU A 115 -19.43 4.66 11.24
N VAL A 116 -19.06 5.02 10.00
CA VAL A 116 -18.21 6.18 9.72
C VAL A 116 -18.88 7.49 10.15
N GLY A 117 -20.20 7.61 9.95
CA GLY A 117 -20.97 8.78 10.39
C GLY A 117 -21.08 8.93 11.92
N SER A 118 -20.81 7.89 12.70
CA SER A 118 -20.73 7.97 14.16
C SER A 118 -19.40 8.49 14.70
N MET A 119 -18.39 8.63 13.84
CA MET A 119 -17.05 9.12 14.17
C MET A 119 -16.93 10.60 13.80
N GLU A 120 -16.44 11.44 14.71
CA GLU A 120 -16.32 12.89 14.45
C GLU A 120 -15.18 13.22 13.48
N LYS A 121 -14.08 12.48 13.53
CA LYS A 121 -12.83 12.82 12.82
C LYS A 121 -12.09 11.57 12.32
N VAL A 122 -12.71 10.83 11.42
CA VAL A 122 -12.17 9.56 10.90
C VAL A 122 -10.74 9.70 10.38
N ASP A 123 -10.44 10.77 9.65
CA ASP A 123 -9.11 11.00 9.07
C ASP A 123 -8.02 11.28 10.12
N GLU A 124 -8.37 11.92 11.23
CA GLU A 124 -7.43 12.21 12.33
C GLU A 124 -7.23 10.99 13.24
N GLU A 125 -8.27 10.16 13.36
CA GLU A 125 -8.24 8.94 14.16
C GLU A 125 -7.62 7.75 13.43
N CYS A 126 -7.51 7.83 12.10
CA CYS A 126 -6.91 6.79 11.28
C CYS A 126 -5.38 6.79 11.46
N ASN A 127 -4.84 5.73 12.03
CA ASN A 127 -3.42 5.58 12.33
C ASN A 127 -2.66 4.69 11.34
N GLY A 128 -3.34 4.21 10.28
CA GLY A 128 -2.75 3.41 9.22
C GLY A 128 -3.53 3.53 7.91
N LEU A 129 -2.82 3.42 6.80
CA LEU A 129 -3.39 3.41 5.46
C LEU A 129 -2.76 2.29 4.64
N LEU A 130 -3.59 1.37 4.15
CA LEU A 130 -3.19 0.32 3.22
C LEU A 130 -3.77 0.61 1.84
N ILE A 131 -2.91 0.68 0.83
CA ILE A 131 -3.33 0.95 -0.56
C ILE A 131 -2.99 -0.26 -1.42
N ASN A 132 -4.02 -0.89 -1.98
CA ASN A 132 -3.86 -1.94 -2.99
C ASN A 132 -3.94 -1.32 -4.39
N SER A 133 -2.80 -1.03 -4.96
CA SER A 133 -2.66 -0.37 -6.27
C SER A 133 -1.31 -0.69 -6.90
N GLU A 134 -1.12 -0.29 -8.17
CA GLU A 134 0.22 -0.18 -8.72
C GLU A 134 1.00 0.88 -7.91
N ASN A 135 2.25 0.58 -7.55
CA ASN A 135 3.04 1.38 -6.60
C ASN A 135 3.20 2.85 -7.01
N PHE A 136 3.51 3.12 -8.29
CA PHE A 136 3.65 4.49 -8.79
C PHE A 136 2.35 5.29 -8.64
N GLN A 137 1.20 4.67 -8.97
CA GLN A 137 -0.10 5.29 -8.84
C GLN A 137 -0.48 5.58 -7.38
N ALA A 138 -0.13 4.66 -6.47
CA ALA A 138 -0.32 4.85 -5.04
C ALA A 138 0.51 6.04 -4.53
N LEU A 139 1.78 6.12 -4.92
CA LEU A 139 2.67 7.23 -4.54
C LEU A 139 2.17 8.58 -5.07
N GLU A 140 1.66 8.63 -6.31
CA GLU A 140 1.03 9.83 -6.87
C GLU A 140 -0.20 10.26 -6.08
N LEU A 141 -1.05 9.31 -5.68
CA LEU A 141 -2.23 9.60 -4.86
C LEU A 141 -1.85 10.19 -3.50
N LEU A 142 -0.77 9.69 -2.90
CA LEU A 142 -0.30 10.13 -1.59
C LEU A 142 0.35 11.52 -1.58
N GLN A 143 0.82 12.03 -2.73
CA GLN A 143 1.51 13.33 -2.83
C GLN A 143 0.69 14.49 -2.25
N GLU A 144 -0.63 14.45 -2.40
CA GLU A 144 -1.50 15.55 -1.95
C GLU A 144 -1.58 15.63 -0.42
N LYS A 145 -1.69 14.48 0.25
CA LYS A 145 -1.87 14.40 1.72
C LYS A 145 -0.54 14.39 2.47
N TYR A 146 0.49 13.76 1.92
CA TYR A 146 1.72 13.44 2.67
C TYR A 146 2.97 14.18 2.19
N ARG A 147 2.84 15.24 1.41
CA ARG A 147 3.98 16.05 0.98
C ARG A 147 4.76 16.59 2.18
N GLU A 148 6.07 16.34 2.20
CA GLU A 148 7.00 16.81 3.24
C GLU A 148 6.62 16.43 4.69
N THR A 149 5.86 15.33 4.88
CA THR A 149 5.41 14.90 6.21
C THR A 149 6.00 13.57 6.64
N VAL A 150 6.49 12.76 5.70
CA VAL A 150 6.98 11.40 5.95
C VAL A 150 8.38 11.46 6.56
N LYS A 151 8.57 10.83 7.73
CA LYS A 151 9.83 10.82 8.48
C LYS A 151 10.69 9.60 8.15
N CYS A 152 10.10 8.52 7.67
CA CYS A 152 10.82 7.30 7.32
C CYS A 152 10.13 6.63 6.14
N VAL A 153 10.92 6.23 5.15
CA VAL A 153 10.49 5.39 4.03
C VAL A 153 11.30 4.11 4.07
N TYR A 154 10.63 2.97 4.02
CA TYR A 154 11.22 1.65 3.83
C TYR A 154 10.65 1.02 2.58
N ILE A 155 11.51 0.54 1.70
CA ILE A 155 11.11 -0.18 0.50
C ILE A 155 11.85 -1.51 0.37
N ASP A 156 11.15 -2.48 -0.22
CA ASP A 156 11.67 -3.79 -0.60
C ASP A 156 11.35 -4.00 -2.09
N PRO A 157 12.16 -3.41 -3.00
CA PRO A 157 11.93 -3.46 -4.43
C PRO A 157 12.32 -4.84 -5.00
N PRO A 158 11.88 -5.18 -6.24
CA PRO A 158 12.43 -6.32 -6.95
C PRO A 158 13.94 -6.23 -7.02
N TYR A 159 14.66 -7.29 -6.62
CA TYR A 159 16.12 -7.29 -6.51
C TYR A 159 16.84 -7.39 -7.86
N ASN A 160 16.11 -7.68 -8.92
CA ASN A 160 16.63 -7.86 -10.28
C ASN A 160 17.71 -8.94 -10.37
N THR A 161 17.48 -10.07 -9.74
CA THR A 161 18.43 -11.20 -9.64
C THR A 161 18.58 -11.98 -10.93
N GLY A 162 17.70 -11.76 -11.92
CA GLY A 162 17.70 -12.47 -13.20
C GLY A 162 17.17 -13.91 -13.14
N SER A 163 16.68 -14.37 -11.98
CA SER A 163 16.11 -15.71 -11.85
C SER A 163 14.61 -15.69 -12.18
N ASP A 164 14.23 -16.27 -13.31
CA ASP A 164 12.86 -16.22 -13.83
C ASP A 164 11.81 -16.98 -12.99
N ASN A 165 12.20 -17.82 -12.03
CA ASN A 165 11.27 -18.79 -11.41
C ASN A 165 11.18 -18.76 -9.89
N SER A 166 11.85 -17.87 -9.21
CA SER A 166 11.88 -17.87 -7.74
C SER A 166 10.84 -16.93 -7.07
N PHE A 167 10.24 -16.04 -7.84
CA PHE A 167 9.28 -15.05 -7.32
C PHE A 167 7.95 -15.10 -8.06
N SER A 168 6.86 -14.81 -7.38
CA SER A 168 5.52 -14.67 -7.95
C SER A 168 5.31 -13.38 -8.74
N TYR A 169 6.34 -12.52 -8.80
CA TYR A 169 6.35 -11.23 -9.50
C TYR A 169 7.58 -11.13 -10.41
N LYS A 170 7.55 -10.18 -11.36
CA LYS A 170 8.66 -9.96 -12.28
C LYS A 170 9.90 -9.45 -11.55
N ASP A 171 10.98 -10.23 -11.55
CA ASP A 171 12.29 -9.88 -10.99
C ASP A 171 13.42 -9.89 -12.04
N ASN A 172 13.09 -10.01 -13.32
CA ASN A 172 14.02 -10.00 -14.43
C ASN A 172 13.79 -8.76 -15.28
N TYR A 173 14.39 -7.65 -14.88
CA TYR A 173 14.38 -6.40 -15.62
C TYR A 173 15.73 -6.21 -16.34
N GLN A 174 15.73 -5.54 -17.48
CA GLN A 174 16.96 -4.94 -17.98
C GLN A 174 17.42 -3.88 -16.96
N HIS A 175 18.74 -3.76 -16.75
CA HIS A 175 19.31 -2.84 -15.74
C HIS A 175 18.82 -1.39 -15.93
N SER A 176 18.72 -0.90 -17.16
CA SER A 176 18.20 0.43 -17.46
C SER A 176 16.73 0.60 -17.06
N SER A 177 15.88 -0.39 -17.36
CA SER A 177 14.45 -0.35 -16.99
C SER A 177 14.25 -0.44 -15.49
N TRP A 178 15.06 -1.22 -14.78
CA TRP A 178 15.03 -1.29 -13.33
C TRP A 178 15.46 0.04 -12.71
N ALA A 179 16.53 0.64 -13.20
CA ALA A 179 17.03 1.93 -12.73
C ALA A 179 16.00 3.05 -12.96
N SER A 180 15.35 3.11 -14.12
CA SER A 180 14.27 4.08 -14.39
C SER A 180 13.08 3.87 -13.45
N MET A 181 12.65 2.61 -13.25
CA MET A 181 11.57 2.28 -12.33
C MET A 181 11.89 2.76 -10.90
N MET A 182 13.10 2.52 -10.42
CA MET A 182 13.53 2.94 -9.08
C MET A 182 13.65 4.46 -8.97
N ASN A 183 14.20 5.12 -9.98
CA ASN A 183 14.33 6.58 -10.00
C ASN A 183 12.98 7.28 -9.88
N ASP A 184 12.03 6.92 -10.73
CA ASP A 184 10.71 7.57 -10.76
C ASP A 184 9.97 7.44 -9.42
N ARG A 185 10.04 6.26 -8.79
CA ARG A 185 9.41 6.03 -7.48
C ARG A 185 10.15 6.74 -6.35
N SER A 186 11.48 6.76 -6.40
CA SER A 186 12.30 7.46 -5.41
C SER A 186 12.08 8.97 -5.43
N GLU A 187 11.88 9.57 -6.59
CA GLU A 187 11.53 10.99 -6.72
C GLU A 187 10.20 11.30 -6.03
N LEU A 188 9.17 10.47 -6.25
CA LEU A 188 7.87 10.64 -5.59
C LEU A 188 7.98 10.49 -4.06
N MET A 189 8.71 9.47 -3.60
CA MET A 189 8.94 9.27 -2.16
C MET A 189 9.70 10.44 -1.55
N LYS A 190 10.73 10.96 -2.23
CA LYS A 190 11.51 12.13 -1.80
C LYS A 190 10.62 13.36 -1.60
N ASN A 191 9.66 13.60 -2.47
CA ASN A 191 8.72 14.72 -2.34
C ASN A 191 7.81 14.62 -1.12
N MET A 192 7.60 13.40 -0.61
CA MET A 192 6.81 13.15 0.60
C MET A 192 7.65 13.26 1.88
N MET A 193 8.97 13.14 1.77
CA MET A 193 9.89 13.08 2.90
C MET A 193 10.17 14.46 3.49
N THR A 194 10.35 14.52 4.82
CA THR A 194 10.83 15.72 5.51
C THR A 194 12.33 15.90 5.31
N GLY A 195 12.87 17.09 5.61
CA GLY A 195 14.31 17.37 5.49
C GLY A 195 15.22 16.55 6.40
N THR A 196 14.66 15.89 7.44
CA THR A 196 15.39 15.07 8.43
C THR A 196 15.00 13.59 8.39
N SER A 197 14.34 13.17 7.32
CA SER A 197 13.84 11.81 7.17
C SER A 197 14.91 10.79 6.78
N THR A 198 14.59 9.51 6.97
CA THR A 198 15.44 8.39 6.59
C THR A 198 14.82 7.57 5.47
N PHE A 199 15.65 7.07 4.57
CA PHE A 199 15.25 6.23 3.45
C PHE A 199 16.00 4.90 3.52
N TRP A 200 15.26 3.79 3.65
CA TRP A 200 15.79 2.44 3.75
C TRP A 200 15.39 1.63 2.54
N VAL A 201 16.37 0.94 1.95
CA VAL A 201 16.14 0.06 0.80
C VAL A 201 16.66 -1.33 1.15
N SER A 202 15.77 -2.33 1.13
CA SER A 202 16.19 -3.73 1.15
C SER A 202 16.73 -4.12 -0.22
N THR A 203 17.87 -4.82 -0.26
CA THR A 203 18.49 -5.25 -1.52
C THR A 203 19.19 -6.58 -1.34
N CYS A 204 19.30 -7.35 -2.40
CA CYS A 204 20.05 -8.59 -2.40
C CYS A 204 21.55 -8.31 -2.41
N LEU A 205 22.28 -8.85 -1.43
CA LEU A 205 23.73 -8.70 -1.30
C LEU A 205 24.55 -9.35 -2.43
N LEU A 206 23.95 -10.26 -3.20
CA LEU A 206 24.64 -10.96 -4.30
C LEU A 206 24.96 -10.06 -5.50
N TYR A 207 24.32 -8.89 -5.60
CA TYR A 207 24.47 -7.95 -6.71
C TYR A 207 24.73 -6.53 -6.23
N THR A 208 25.64 -6.36 -5.30
CA THR A 208 26.07 -5.02 -4.92
C THR A 208 26.76 -4.36 -6.11
N SER A 209 26.11 -3.37 -6.72
CA SER A 209 26.84 -2.33 -7.44
C SER A 209 27.85 -1.72 -6.47
N PRO A 210 29.12 -1.55 -6.88
CA PRO A 210 30.06 -0.85 -6.02
C PRO A 210 29.48 0.52 -5.69
N SER A 211 29.30 0.78 -4.38
CA SER A 211 28.92 2.10 -3.93
C SER A 211 29.92 3.11 -4.50
N PRO A 212 29.50 4.19 -5.15
CA PRO A 212 30.41 5.23 -5.54
C PRO A 212 31.08 5.76 -4.27
N ARG A 213 32.41 5.66 -4.25
CA ARG A 213 33.26 6.23 -3.20
C ARG A 213 33.26 7.74 -3.31
#